data_86657a12195ac5a05aa924c36ef464cd
#
_entry.id   86657a12195ac5a05aa924c36ef464cd
#
_cell.length_a   1.000
_cell.length_b   1.000
_cell.length_c   1.000
_cell.angle_alpha   90.00
_cell.angle_beta   90.00
_cell.angle_gamma   90.00
#
_symmetry.space_group_name_H-M   'P 1'
#
loop_
_entity.id
_entity.type
_entity.pdbx_description
1 polymer ?
#
loop_
_entity_poly.entity_id
_entity_poly.type
_entity_poly.pdbx_seq_one_letter_code
_entity_poly.pdbx_strand_id
1 'polypeptide(L)'
;IENKDRVKAVVITHGHEDHIGSLAYLMKEISCPVYATNLVCGLIEGKFKEHKVSPKCLRTIAAGDEVQIGQVTVGFIQTNHSIPDSCAVYFNTPIGTVLHTGDFKIDQTPVDGRLMDMHKFAELGNKGVLALLSDSTNVEKPGTTGSESSVGPAIKQAVGEAKGRVVLATFASNVSRIQQAIDAAVMFNRKVVVMGRSMVNVTEIAQERGYLNIPPNTIIDVDVMHNYTDDQIMILTTGSQGEPMAGLSRMATSNHRTVELAPNDTVIISATPIPGNEGAVGRTIDNLLRLGCNVVYGKDRGIHVSGHASQEELKTMLNLVRPEYFIPVHGEYRMLRRHGELGVAMGVDPKKVLIGDNGQIFEFDKDGGRKGGRVQAGAIFVDGLGVGDVGNIVIRDRQQLAQEGMVIVVMAMDKASGTIVAGQDLVSRGFVYVRDAEELMLAAERRVEQVLEDCEMQRIKDWTTIKQNVRDALGKFFYDKTRRRPMILPIIQDV
;
A
#
# COMPACT_ATOMS: atom_id res chain seq x y z
N ILE A 1 -8.24 -20.33 4.58
CA ILE A 1 -8.48 -21.54 3.76
C ILE A 1 -9.13 -22.65 4.61
N GLU A 2 -8.62 -22.96 5.82
CA GLU A 2 -9.16 -24.02 6.71
C GLU A 2 -10.65 -23.85 7.07
N ASN A 3 -11.12 -22.62 7.13
CA ASN A 3 -12.50 -22.27 7.50
C ASN A 3 -13.33 -21.72 6.33
N LYS A 4 -12.93 -21.95 5.07
CA LYS A 4 -13.59 -21.35 3.89
C LYS A 4 -15.10 -21.64 3.82
N ASP A 5 -15.52 -22.83 4.19
CA ASP A 5 -16.93 -23.25 4.12
C ASP A 5 -17.81 -22.57 5.21
N ARG A 6 -17.19 -21.97 6.22
CA ARG A 6 -17.86 -21.21 7.28
C ARG A 6 -18.08 -19.76 6.92
N VAL A 7 -17.36 -19.21 5.92
CA VAL A 7 -17.50 -17.82 5.49
C VAL A 7 -18.82 -17.66 4.73
N LYS A 8 -19.72 -16.84 5.26
CA LYS A 8 -21.05 -16.63 4.67
C LYS A 8 -21.13 -15.40 3.80
N ALA A 9 -20.32 -14.39 4.08
CA ALA A 9 -20.21 -13.17 3.29
C ALA A 9 -18.90 -12.44 3.59
N VAL A 10 -18.52 -11.55 2.68
CA VAL A 10 -17.51 -10.51 2.88
C VAL A 10 -18.24 -9.16 2.85
N VAL A 11 -17.88 -8.28 3.78
CA VAL A 11 -18.45 -6.93 3.88
C VAL A 11 -17.30 -5.93 3.81
N ILE A 12 -17.38 -4.98 2.89
CA ILE A 12 -16.32 -3.99 2.65
C ILE A 12 -16.80 -2.60 3.10
N THR A 13 -15.99 -1.93 3.90
CA THR A 13 -16.28 -0.60 4.42
C THR A 13 -16.01 0.51 3.41
N HIS A 14 -14.91 0.40 2.65
CA HIS A 14 -14.50 1.38 1.63
C HIS A 14 -13.47 0.80 0.65
N GLY A 15 -13.13 1.58 -0.39
CA GLY A 15 -12.39 1.11 -1.56
C GLY A 15 -10.88 1.34 -1.54
N HIS A 16 -10.22 1.57 -0.40
CA HIS A 16 -8.77 1.65 -0.34
C HIS A 16 -8.10 0.28 -0.54
N GLU A 17 -6.85 0.31 -1.00
CA GLU A 17 -6.10 -0.88 -1.39
C GLU A 17 -5.87 -1.86 -0.24
N ASP A 18 -5.62 -1.37 0.95
CA ASP A 18 -5.45 -2.15 2.18
C ASP A 18 -6.73 -2.85 2.64
N HIS A 19 -7.91 -2.45 2.13
CA HIS A 19 -9.19 -3.09 2.38
C HIS A 19 -9.67 -4.00 1.26
N ILE A 20 -9.39 -3.67 -0.01
CA ILE A 20 -9.88 -4.46 -1.17
C ILE A 20 -8.77 -5.15 -1.97
N GLY A 21 -7.50 -4.84 -1.73
CA GLY A 21 -6.39 -5.33 -2.55
C GLY A 21 -6.23 -6.85 -2.57
N SER A 22 -6.44 -7.50 -1.43
CA SER A 22 -6.36 -8.95 -1.31
C SER A 22 -7.64 -9.70 -1.72
N LEU A 23 -8.75 -8.97 -1.94
CA LEU A 23 -10.07 -9.58 -2.15
C LEU A 23 -10.11 -10.51 -3.38
N ALA A 24 -9.48 -10.11 -4.49
CA ALA A 24 -9.44 -10.94 -5.69
C ALA A 24 -8.73 -12.28 -5.47
N TYR A 25 -7.71 -12.32 -4.63
CA TYR A 25 -7.02 -13.56 -4.25
C TYR A 25 -7.90 -14.42 -3.34
N LEU A 26 -8.56 -13.80 -2.37
CA LEU A 26 -9.47 -14.49 -1.45
C LEU A 26 -10.64 -15.13 -2.21
N MET A 27 -11.24 -14.41 -3.16
CA MET A 27 -12.42 -14.88 -3.89
C MET A 27 -12.12 -15.96 -4.94
N LYS A 28 -10.85 -16.31 -5.19
CA LYS A 28 -10.47 -17.53 -5.92
C LYS A 28 -10.66 -18.78 -5.05
N GLU A 29 -10.56 -18.63 -3.73
CA GLU A 29 -10.60 -19.73 -2.75
C GLU A 29 -11.95 -19.88 -2.07
N ILE A 30 -12.72 -18.78 -1.99
CA ILE A 30 -13.99 -18.68 -1.26
C ILE A 30 -15.12 -18.31 -2.22
N SER A 31 -16.28 -18.96 -2.06
CA SER A 31 -17.48 -18.64 -2.82
C SER A 31 -18.56 -18.12 -1.87
N CYS A 32 -18.68 -16.80 -1.75
CA CYS A 32 -19.72 -16.14 -0.95
C CYS A 32 -20.04 -14.76 -1.53
N PRO A 33 -21.19 -14.14 -1.18
CA PRO A 33 -21.47 -12.77 -1.56
C PRO A 33 -20.50 -11.78 -0.93
N VAL A 34 -20.18 -10.71 -1.69
CA VAL A 34 -19.38 -9.57 -1.25
C VAL A 34 -20.27 -8.33 -1.29
N TYR A 35 -20.53 -7.74 -0.13
CA TYR A 35 -21.34 -6.53 0.02
C TYR A 35 -20.44 -5.30 0.07
N ALA A 36 -20.69 -4.33 -0.81
CA ALA A 36 -19.95 -3.09 -0.90
C ALA A 36 -20.81 -1.98 -1.50
N THR A 37 -20.43 -0.73 -1.26
CA THR A 37 -21.11 0.43 -1.85
C THR A 37 -20.82 0.56 -3.35
N ASN A 38 -21.54 1.42 -4.05
CA ASN A 38 -21.52 1.50 -5.51
C ASN A 38 -20.13 1.79 -6.09
N LEU A 39 -19.41 2.79 -5.57
CA LEU A 39 -18.06 3.10 -6.03
C LEU A 39 -17.11 1.93 -5.73
N VAL A 40 -17.21 1.35 -4.55
CA VAL A 40 -16.36 0.25 -4.09
C VAL A 40 -16.58 -0.99 -4.95
N CYS A 41 -17.82 -1.31 -5.31
CA CYS A 41 -18.11 -2.38 -6.27
C CYS A 41 -17.42 -2.16 -7.61
N GLY A 42 -17.45 -0.94 -8.16
CA GLY A 42 -16.73 -0.62 -9.40
C GLY A 42 -15.22 -0.85 -9.30
N LEU A 43 -14.61 -0.43 -8.19
CA LEU A 43 -13.18 -0.66 -7.94
C LEU A 43 -12.84 -2.15 -7.81
N ILE A 44 -13.69 -2.92 -7.14
CA ILE A 44 -13.53 -4.38 -7.01
C ILE A 44 -13.72 -5.07 -8.37
N GLU A 45 -14.69 -4.65 -9.19
CA GLU A 45 -14.89 -5.18 -10.56
C GLU A 45 -13.63 -5.03 -11.41
N GLY A 46 -12.96 -3.86 -11.35
CA GLY A 46 -11.68 -3.63 -12.01
C GLY A 46 -10.62 -4.64 -11.59
N LYS A 47 -10.45 -4.86 -10.28
CA LYS A 47 -9.51 -5.85 -9.74
C LYS A 47 -9.89 -7.29 -10.11
N PHE A 48 -11.16 -7.63 -10.06
CA PHE A 48 -11.64 -8.95 -10.44
C PHE A 48 -11.37 -9.25 -11.90
N LYS A 49 -11.52 -8.26 -12.78
CA LYS A 49 -11.17 -8.38 -14.20
C LYS A 49 -9.68 -8.67 -14.40
N GLU A 50 -8.80 -7.94 -13.71
CA GLU A 50 -7.34 -8.18 -13.75
C GLU A 50 -6.97 -9.60 -13.29
N HIS A 51 -7.62 -10.08 -12.23
CA HIS A 51 -7.36 -11.39 -11.63
C HIS A 51 -8.21 -12.54 -12.19
N LYS A 52 -9.06 -12.28 -13.21
CA LYS A 52 -9.99 -13.26 -13.83
C LYS A 52 -10.96 -13.88 -12.82
N VAL A 53 -11.42 -13.10 -11.85
CA VAL A 53 -12.47 -13.48 -10.89
C VAL A 53 -13.82 -13.02 -11.41
N SER A 54 -14.86 -13.83 -11.23
CA SER A 54 -16.21 -13.46 -11.65
C SER A 54 -16.84 -12.42 -10.71
N PRO A 55 -17.38 -11.29 -11.21
CA PRO A 55 -18.02 -10.29 -10.37
C PRO A 55 -19.42 -10.68 -9.87
N LYS A 56 -19.94 -11.85 -10.24
CA LYS A 56 -21.30 -12.31 -9.89
C LYS A 56 -21.56 -12.39 -8.37
N CYS A 57 -20.52 -12.45 -7.54
CA CYS A 57 -20.65 -12.45 -6.10
C CYS A 57 -20.87 -11.06 -5.51
N LEU A 58 -20.63 -9.96 -6.25
CA LEU A 58 -20.82 -8.60 -5.76
C LEU A 58 -22.29 -8.27 -5.54
N ARG A 59 -22.55 -7.60 -4.44
CA ARG A 59 -23.86 -7.09 -4.02
C ARG A 59 -23.70 -5.63 -3.64
N THR A 60 -24.23 -4.75 -4.47
CA THR A 60 -24.20 -3.31 -4.20
C THR A 60 -25.20 -2.98 -3.10
N ILE A 61 -24.73 -2.22 -2.10
CA ILE A 61 -25.53 -1.67 -1.00
C ILE A 61 -25.34 -0.15 -0.97
N ALA A 62 -26.21 0.51 -0.23
CA ALA A 62 -26.11 1.92 0.10
C ALA A 62 -25.97 2.11 1.62
N ALA A 63 -25.45 3.25 2.04
CA ALA A 63 -25.52 3.64 3.46
C ALA A 63 -26.99 3.74 3.88
N GLY A 64 -27.33 3.16 5.03
CA GLY A 64 -28.68 3.00 5.53
C GLY A 64 -29.31 1.63 5.25
N ASP A 65 -28.75 0.85 4.33
CA ASP A 65 -29.23 -0.52 4.08
C ASP A 65 -28.92 -1.47 5.23
N GLU A 66 -29.76 -2.49 5.38
CA GLU A 66 -29.55 -3.64 6.26
C GLU A 66 -29.68 -4.94 5.46
N VAL A 67 -28.79 -5.88 5.70
CA VAL A 67 -28.77 -7.20 5.02
C VAL A 67 -28.80 -8.31 6.05
N GLN A 68 -29.63 -9.32 5.84
CA GLN A 68 -29.67 -10.49 6.71
C GLN A 68 -28.67 -11.55 6.23
N ILE A 69 -27.72 -11.92 7.09
CA ILE A 69 -26.73 -12.96 6.83
C ILE A 69 -26.82 -14.03 7.92
N GLY A 70 -27.56 -15.08 7.67
CA GLY A 70 -27.87 -16.09 8.67
C GLY A 70 -28.69 -15.49 9.84
N GLN A 71 -28.15 -15.55 11.07
CA GLN A 71 -28.78 -14.98 12.27
C GLN A 71 -28.31 -13.54 12.58
N VAL A 72 -27.44 -12.97 11.73
CA VAL A 72 -26.85 -11.64 11.94
C VAL A 72 -27.45 -10.66 10.95
N THR A 73 -27.97 -9.53 11.43
CA THR A 73 -28.31 -8.39 10.58
C THR A 73 -27.10 -7.48 10.47
N VAL A 74 -26.66 -7.21 9.25
CA VAL A 74 -25.55 -6.32 8.96
C VAL A 74 -26.11 -5.03 8.39
N GLY A 75 -25.77 -3.89 9.01
CA GLY A 75 -26.20 -2.58 8.55
C GLY A 75 -25.03 -1.65 8.25
N PHE A 76 -25.27 -0.67 7.39
CA PHE A 76 -24.26 0.22 6.84
C PHE A 76 -24.59 1.68 7.22
N ILE A 77 -23.60 2.41 7.72
CA ILE A 77 -23.75 3.79 8.18
C ILE A 77 -22.82 4.68 7.36
N GLN A 78 -23.35 5.78 6.80
CA GLN A 78 -22.53 6.76 6.08
C GLN A 78 -21.42 7.33 6.96
N THR A 79 -20.18 7.26 6.49
CA THR A 79 -19.01 7.93 7.09
C THR A 79 -18.31 8.83 6.07
N ASN A 80 -17.40 9.66 6.54
CA ASN A 80 -16.50 10.42 5.67
C ASN A 80 -15.10 9.85 5.77
N HIS A 81 -14.43 9.75 4.64
CA HIS A 81 -13.03 9.37 4.54
C HIS A 81 -12.37 10.10 3.36
N SER A 82 -11.12 9.78 2.99
CA SER A 82 -10.46 10.34 1.80
C SER A 82 -10.97 9.77 0.48
N ILE A 83 -11.73 8.68 0.51
CA ILE A 83 -12.44 8.12 -0.63
C ILE A 83 -13.95 8.23 -0.38
N PRO A 84 -14.75 8.63 -1.39
CA PRO A 84 -16.20 8.65 -1.25
C PRO A 84 -16.80 7.28 -1.01
N ASP A 85 -18.05 7.28 -0.58
CA ASP A 85 -18.86 6.07 -0.43
C ASP A 85 -18.35 5.12 0.67
N SER A 86 -17.66 5.67 1.66
CA SER A 86 -17.19 4.94 2.85
C SER A 86 -18.31 4.71 3.84
N CYS A 87 -18.31 3.54 4.48
CA CYS A 87 -19.30 3.15 5.49
C CYS A 87 -18.66 2.57 6.74
N ALA A 88 -19.25 2.89 7.90
CA ALA A 88 -19.16 2.03 9.07
C ALA A 88 -20.13 0.85 8.93
N VAL A 89 -19.85 -0.25 9.60
CA VAL A 89 -20.66 -1.47 9.55
C VAL A 89 -21.01 -1.91 10.95
N TYR A 90 -22.28 -2.22 11.19
CA TYR A 90 -22.69 -2.82 12.45
C TYR A 90 -23.31 -4.21 12.23
N PHE A 91 -23.13 -5.06 13.20
CA PHE A 91 -23.59 -6.45 13.22
C PHE A 91 -24.51 -6.63 14.43
N ASN A 92 -25.81 -6.75 14.19
CA ASN A 92 -26.76 -7.14 15.25
C ASN A 92 -26.71 -8.66 15.39
N THR A 93 -26.15 -9.10 16.49
CA THR A 93 -26.02 -10.52 16.84
C THR A 93 -26.98 -10.88 17.98
N PRO A 94 -27.24 -12.17 18.25
CA PRO A 94 -28.07 -12.58 19.36
C PRO A 94 -27.58 -12.13 20.75
N ILE A 95 -26.31 -11.76 20.89
CA ILE A 95 -25.70 -11.33 22.17
C ILE A 95 -25.46 -9.82 22.26
N GLY A 96 -25.68 -9.09 21.19
CA GLY A 96 -25.50 -7.63 21.17
C GLY A 96 -24.98 -7.10 19.84
N THR A 97 -24.91 -5.79 19.73
CA THR A 97 -24.45 -5.09 18.53
C THR A 97 -22.93 -4.90 18.55
N VAL A 98 -22.25 -5.33 17.50
CA VAL A 98 -20.84 -5.03 17.25
C VAL A 98 -20.77 -3.99 16.15
N LEU A 99 -20.03 -2.89 16.38
CA LEU A 99 -19.89 -1.78 15.46
C LEU A 99 -18.42 -1.61 15.04
N HIS A 100 -18.17 -1.54 13.73
CA HIS A 100 -16.87 -1.25 13.15
C HIS A 100 -16.97 0.08 12.40
N THR A 101 -16.13 1.07 12.76
CA THR A 101 -16.20 2.41 12.14
C THR A 101 -15.80 2.43 10.67
N GLY A 102 -15.06 1.43 10.21
CA GLY A 102 -14.20 1.60 9.03
C GLY A 102 -13.19 2.71 9.30
N ASP A 103 -12.51 3.17 8.26
CA ASP A 103 -11.68 4.35 8.33
C ASP A 103 -12.58 5.58 8.20
N PHE A 104 -12.39 6.55 9.07
CA PHE A 104 -13.29 7.69 9.11
C PHE A 104 -12.65 9.00 9.59
N LYS A 105 -13.28 10.09 9.24
CA LYS A 105 -13.20 11.40 9.89
C LYS A 105 -14.59 12.00 10.03
N ILE A 106 -14.72 13.10 10.75
CA ILE A 106 -15.95 13.88 10.83
C ILE A 106 -15.77 15.12 9.97
N ASP A 107 -16.21 15.08 8.71
CA ASP A 107 -16.15 16.21 7.80
C ASP A 107 -17.49 16.94 7.76
N GLN A 108 -17.50 18.20 8.23
CA GLN A 108 -18.72 19.02 8.29
C GLN A 108 -19.05 19.69 6.94
N THR A 109 -18.11 19.71 6.00
CA THR A 109 -18.25 20.33 4.69
C THR A 109 -17.62 19.45 3.59
N PRO A 110 -18.03 18.17 3.48
CA PRO A 110 -17.44 17.25 2.52
C PRO A 110 -17.68 17.72 1.09
N VAL A 111 -16.77 17.42 0.18
CA VAL A 111 -16.80 17.87 -1.23
C VAL A 111 -18.05 17.36 -1.96
N ASP A 112 -18.49 16.15 -1.66
CA ASP A 112 -19.68 15.50 -2.23
C ASP A 112 -21.00 15.86 -1.52
N GLY A 113 -20.94 16.67 -0.44
CA GLY A 113 -22.09 17.08 0.37
C GLY A 113 -22.68 16.00 1.28
N ARG A 114 -22.10 14.78 1.32
CA ARG A 114 -22.59 13.65 2.12
C ARG A 114 -22.00 13.67 3.51
N LEU A 115 -22.78 14.13 4.48
CA LEU A 115 -22.37 14.17 5.89
C LEU A 115 -22.35 12.76 6.49
N MET A 116 -21.47 12.56 7.47
CA MET A 116 -21.50 11.38 8.33
C MET A 116 -22.83 11.27 9.08
N ASP A 117 -23.45 10.11 9.09
CA ASP A 117 -24.71 9.87 9.80
C ASP A 117 -24.49 9.68 11.32
N MET A 118 -24.20 10.77 12.00
CA MET A 118 -24.00 10.78 13.46
C MET A 118 -25.26 10.37 14.24
N HIS A 119 -26.46 10.56 13.63
CA HIS A 119 -27.73 10.17 14.27
C HIS A 119 -27.81 8.66 14.41
N LYS A 120 -27.39 7.89 13.40
CA LYS A 120 -27.40 6.43 13.46
C LYS A 120 -26.42 5.90 14.51
N PHE A 121 -25.23 6.51 14.63
CA PHE A 121 -24.28 6.16 15.69
C PHE A 121 -24.88 6.40 17.09
N ALA A 122 -25.53 7.54 17.33
CA ALA A 122 -26.19 7.87 18.58
C ALA A 122 -27.38 6.94 18.86
N GLU A 123 -28.17 6.59 17.83
CA GLU A 123 -29.27 5.62 17.95
C GLU A 123 -28.76 4.27 18.44
N LEU A 124 -27.69 3.75 17.83
CA LEU A 124 -27.06 2.48 18.24
C LEU A 124 -26.49 2.57 19.65
N GLY A 125 -25.84 3.68 19.99
CA GLY A 125 -25.33 3.93 21.34
C GLY A 125 -26.44 3.93 22.41
N ASN A 126 -27.60 4.51 22.11
CA ASN A 126 -28.75 4.49 23.01
C ASN A 126 -29.39 3.11 23.14
N LYS A 127 -29.33 2.27 22.11
CA LYS A 127 -29.78 0.87 22.13
C LYS A 127 -28.81 -0.04 22.88
N GLY A 128 -27.55 0.37 23.01
CA GLY A 128 -26.46 -0.39 23.59
C GLY A 128 -25.60 -1.08 22.52
N VAL A 129 -24.30 -0.79 22.54
CA VAL A 129 -23.29 -1.40 21.68
C VAL A 129 -22.39 -2.28 22.53
N LEU A 130 -22.37 -3.57 22.22
CA LEU A 130 -21.54 -4.56 22.91
C LEU A 130 -20.06 -4.29 22.69
N ALA A 131 -19.65 -4.08 21.43
CA ALA A 131 -18.26 -3.82 21.10
C ALA A 131 -18.13 -2.80 19.98
N LEU A 132 -17.21 -1.82 20.14
CA LEU A 132 -16.81 -0.86 19.13
C LEU A 132 -15.39 -1.16 18.66
N LEU A 133 -15.23 -1.41 17.37
CA LEU A 133 -13.94 -1.45 16.69
C LEU A 133 -13.75 -0.10 15.99
N SER A 134 -12.71 0.67 16.35
CA SER A 134 -12.54 2.04 15.83
C SER A 134 -11.12 2.31 15.31
N ASP A 135 -11.06 3.01 14.16
CA ASP A 135 -9.84 3.50 13.52
C ASP A 135 -8.95 4.28 14.50
N SER A 136 -7.66 3.98 14.53
CA SER A 136 -6.70 4.57 15.47
C SER A 136 -5.60 5.40 14.81
N THR A 137 -5.61 5.53 13.47
CA THR A 137 -4.49 6.06 12.66
C THR A 137 -4.00 7.44 13.13
N ASN A 138 -4.90 8.34 13.48
CA ASN A 138 -4.55 9.71 13.89
C ASN A 138 -4.76 9.99 15.38
N VAL A 139 -4.84 8.98 16.22
CA VAL A 139 -5.06 9.16 17.68
C VAL A 139 -4.00 10.03 18.38
N GLU A 140 -2.79 10.12 17.83
CA GLU A 140 -1.72 10.96 18.37
C GLU A 140 -1.82 12.43 17.94
N LYS A 141 -2.74 12.76 17.02
CA LYS A 141 -2.94 14.12 16.53
C LYS A 141 -4.01 14.82 17.38
N PRO A 142 -3.68 15.93 18.07
CA PRO A 142 -4.66 16.70 18.84
C PRO A 142 -5.64 17.44 17.90
N GLY A 143 -6.79 17.82 18.44
CA GLY A 143 -7.81 18.59 17.72
C GLY A 143 -8.60 17.74 16.74
N THR A 144 -9.02 18.35 15.63
CA THR A 144 -9.84 17.76 14.58
C THR A 144 -9.11 17.71 13.26
N THR A 145 -9.52 16.81 12.39
CA THR A 145 -9.04 16.73 11.00
C THR A 145 -9.79 17.74 10.14
N GLY A 146 -9.07 18.50 9.32
CA GLY A 146 -9.67 19.47 8.42
C GLY A 146 -10.59 18.86 7.37
N SER A 147 -11.53 19.68 6.86
CA SER A 147 -12.41 19.27 5.76
C SER A 147 -11.63 19.12 4.46
N GLU A 148 -12.01 18.11 3.65
CA GLU A 148 -11.46 17.93 2.30
C GLU A 148 -11.74 19.14 1.40
N SER A 149 -12.87 19.84 1.58
CA SER A 149 -13.20 21.05 0.82
C SER A 149 -12.21 22.20 1.04
N SER A 150 -11.49 22.23 2.18
CA SER A 150 -10.49 23.27 2.46
C SER A 150 -9.27 23.20 1.52
N VAL A 151 -9.05 22.07 0.84
CA VAL A 151 -7.93 21.87 -0.09
C VAL A 151 -8.18 22.55 -1.44
N GLY A 152 -9.43 22.63 -1.88
CA GLY A 152 -9.81 23.19 -3.17
C GLY A 152 -9.29 24.62 -3.41
N PRO A 153 -9.47 25.58 -2.47
CA PRO A 153 -8.92 26.91 -2.60
C PRO A 153 -7.41 26.96 -2.82
N ALA A 154 -6.64 26.14 -2.08
CA ALA A 154 -5.19 26.09 -2.22
C ALA A 154 -4.75 25.51 -3.58
N ILE A 155 -5.45 24.49 -4.08
CA ILE A 155 -5.23 23.95 -5.44
C ILE A 155 -5.56 25.03 -6.47
N LYS A 156 -6.71 25.70 -6.39
CA LYS A 156 -7.11 26.77 -7.31
C LYS A 156 -6.08 27.90 -7.33
N GLN A 157 -5.58 28.31 -6.18
CA GLN A 157 -4.54 29.32 -6.09
C GLN A 157 -3.27 28.87 -6.83
N ALA A 158 -2.76 27.67 -6.53
CA ALA A 158 -1.54 27.16 -7.15
C ALA A 158 -1.69 26.99 -8.68
N VAL A 159 -2.86 26.55 -9.16
CA VAL A 159 -3.18 26.42 -10.59
C VAL A 159 -3.28 27.80 -11.27
N GLY A 160 -3.88 28.79 -10.59
CA GLY A 160 -4.03 30.15 -11.12
C GLY A 160 -2.71 30.94 -11.19
N GLU A 161 -1.77 30.68 -10.26
CA GLU A 161 -0.45 31.31 -10.25
C GLU A 161 0.55 30.64 -11.24
N ALA A 162 0.24 29.43 -11.72
CA ALA A 162 1.11 28.66 -12.60
C ALA A 162 1.20 29.26 -14.01
N LYS A 163 2.43 29.56 -14.46
CA LYS A 163 2.71 30.11 -15.78
C LYS A 163 2.92 29.06 -16.87
N GLY A 164 3.37 27.87 -16.49
CA GLY A 164 3.57 26.70 -17.36
C GLY A 164 2.52 25.61 -17.09
N ARG A 165 2.88 24.36 -17.40
CA ARG A 165 2.05 23.21 -17.09
C ARG A 165 1.90 23.04 -15.58
N VAL A 166 0.76 22.49 -15.18
CA VAL A 166 0.54 22.06 -13.80
C VAL A 166 0.60 20.53 -13.75
N VAL A 167 1.36 19.99 -12.83
CA VAL A 167 1.38 18.56 -12.52
C VAL A 167 0.88 18.37 -11.09
N LEU A 168 -0.27 17.73 -10.92
CA LEU A 168 -0.80 17.43 -9.60
C LEU A 168 -0.67 15.95 -9.31
N ALA A 169 0.11 15.62 -8.28
CA ALA A 169 0.30 14.25 -7.79
C ALA A 169 -0.51 14.02 -6.52
N THR A 170 -1.37 13.00 -6.55
CA THR A 170 -2.20 12.61 -5.41
C THR A 170 -2.42 11.09 -5.41
N PHE A 171 -3.05 10.57 -4.36
CA PHE A 171 -3.56 9.20 -4.36
C PHE A 171 -4.69 9.05 -5.37
N ALA A 172 -4.65 8.02 -6.19
CA ALA A 172 -5.70 7.75 -7.17
C ALA A 172 -7.07 7.52 -6.52
N SER A 173 -7.10 6.97 -5.30
CA SER A 173 -8.31 6.74 -4.53
C SER A 173 -8.97 8.01 -3.99
N ASN A 174 -8.27 9.15 -3.95
CA ASN A 174 -8.85 10.40 -3.47
C ASN A 174 -9.66 11.11 -4.56
N VAL A 175 -10.84 10.55 -4.84
CA VAL A 175 -11.77 11.03 -5.89
C VAL A 175 -12.19 12.48 -5.65
N SER A 176 -12.40 12.88 -4.39
CA SER A 176 -12.72 14.28 -4.02
C SER A 176 -11.60 15.24 -4.42
N ARG A 177 -10.35 14.82 -4.28
CA ARG A 177 -9.17 15.62 -4.67
C ARG A 177 -9.07 15.73 -6.19
N ILE A 178 -9.35 14.62 -6.91
CA ILE A 178 -9.42 14.60 -8.37
C ILE A 178 -10.50 15.58 -8.85
N GLN A 179 -11.70 15.58 -8.23
CA GLN A 179 -12.75 16.55 -8.57
C GLN A 179 -12.29 17.99 -8.38
N GLN A 180 -11.70 18.31 -7.23
CA GLN A 180 -11.21 19.67 -6.95
C GLN A 180 -10.11 20.11 -7.93
N ALA A 181 -9.26 19.18 -8.37
CA ALA A 181 -8.23 19.43 -9.38
C ALA A 181 -8.84 19.70 -10.76
N ILE A 182 -9.85 18.90 -11.17
CA ILE A 182 -10.58 19.10 -12.42
C ILE A 182 -11.33 20.45 -12.40
N ASP A 183 -11.99 20.78 -11.28
CA ASP A 183 -12.68 22.07 -11.12
C ASP A 183 -11.72 23.26 -11.27
N ALA A 184 -10.50 23.13 -10.69
CA ALA A 184 -9.46 24.14 -10.85
C ALA A 184 -8.97 24.22 -12.31
N ALA A 185 -8.75 23.09 -12.99
CA ALA A 185 -8.36 23.07 -14.39
C ALA A 185 -9.41 23.75 -15.29
N VAL A 186 -10.69 23.42 -15.10
CA VAL A 186 -11.79 24.04 -15.85
C VAL A 186 -11.87 25.55 -15.58
N MET A 187 -11.72 25.98 -14.33
CA MET A 187 -11.76 27.40 -13.97
C MET A 187 -10.68 28.23 -14.66
N PHE A 188 -9.51 27.64 -14.89
CA PHE A 188 -8.38 28.30 -15.57
C PHE A 188 -8.18 27.86 -17.01
N ASN A 189 -9.21 27.30 -17.68
CA ASN A 189 -9.21 26.86 -19.07
C ASN A 189 -8.08 25.87 -19.40
N ARG A 190 -7.69 25.01 -18.47
CA ARG A 190 -6.69 23.97 -18.68
C ARG A 190 -7.36 22.66 -19.10
N LYS A 191 -6.74 21.96 -20.04
CA LYS A 191 -7.04 20.56 -20.37
C LYS A 191 -6.38 19.64 -19.38
N VAL A 192 -7.03 18.54 -19.03
CA VAL A 192 -6.54 17.58 -18.03
C VAL A 192 -6.04 16.33 -18.77
N VAL A 193 -4.81 15.93 -18.47
CA VAL A 193 -4.22 14.66 -18.89
C VAL A 193 -4.12 13.76 -17.66
N VAL A 194 -4.79 12.60 -17.68
CA VAL A 194 -4.75 11.65 -16.57
C VAL A 194 -3.68 10.59 -16.84
N MET A 195 -2.73 10.43 -15.93
CA MET A 195 -1.56 9.57 -16.14
C MET A 195 -1.35 8.59 -14.99
N GLY A 196 -0.95 7.37 -15.36
CA GLY A 196 -0.77 6.26 -14.44
C GLY A 196 -2.00 5.35 -14.40
N ARG A 197 -1.76 4.03 -14.50
CA ARG A 197 -2.83 3.02 -14.64
C ARG A 197 -3.91 3.14 -13.55
N SER A 198 -3.52 3.25 -12.29
CA SER A 198 -4.47 3.38 -11.18
C SER A 198 -5.25 4.69 -11.24
N MET A 199 -4.63 5.81 -11.62
CA MET A 199 -5.30 7.10 -11.74
C MET A 199 -6.34 7.07 -12.87
N VAL A 200 -5.99 6.52 -14.04
CA VAL A 200 -6.92 6.35 -15.17
C VAL A 200 -8.10 5.47 -14.76
N ASN A 201 -7.83 4.27 -14.25
CA ASN A 201 -8.88 3.32 -13.88
C ASN A 201 -9.86 3.90 -12.84
N VAL A 202 -9.33 4.54 -11.78
CA VAL A 202 -10.21 5.13 -10.74
C VAL A 202 -11.01 6.31 -11.28
N THR A 203 -10.39 7.17 -12.11
CA THR A 203 -11.09 8.32 -12.73
C THR A 203 -12.23 7.86 -13.62
N GLU A 204 -12.01 6.85 -14.47
CA GLU A 204 -13.04 6.26 -15.35
C GLU A 204 -14.18 5.65 -14.52
N ILE A 205 -13.86 4.79 -13.55
CA ILE A 205 -14.84 4.14 -12.68
C ILE A 205 -15.66 5.18 -11.90
N ALA A 206 -14.98 6.18 -11.32
CA ALA A 206 -15.65 7.22 -10.54
C ALA A 206 -16.56 8.11 -11.42
N GLN A 207 -16.18 8.38 -12.67
CA GLN A 207 -17.02 9.08 -13.64
C GLN A 207 -18.21 8.23 -14.07
N GLU A 208 -18.00 6.97 -14.45
CA GLU A 208 -19.07 6.04 -14.84
C GLU A 208 -20.12 5.82 -13.73
N ARG A 209 -19.65 5.78 -12.47
CA ARG A 209 -20.51 5.59 -11.29
C ARG A 209 -21.12 6.89 -10.75
N GLY A 210 -20.82 8.05 -11.37
CA GLY A 210 -21.39 9.37 -11.01
C GLY A 210 -20.76 10.05 -9.79
N TYR A 211 -19.52 9.68 -9.41
CA TYR A 211 -18.76 10.31 -8.31
C TYR A 211 -17.83 11.42 -8.80
N LEU A 212 -17.59 11.52 -10.10
CA LEU A 212 -16.88 12.63 -10.74
C LEU A 212 -17.77 13.31 -11.78
N ASN A 213 -17.85 14.64 -11.68
CA ASN A 213 -18.49 15.48 -12.68
C ASN A 213 -17.39 16.11 -13.54
N ILE A 214 -17.22 15.60 -14.76
CA ILE A 214 -16.20 16.03 -15.69
C ILE A 214 -16.86 16.66 -16.91
N PRO A 215 -16.73 17.98 -17.12
CA PRO A 215 -17.31 18.63 -18.29
C PRO A 215 -16.75 18.02 -19.59
N PRO A 216 -17.55 17.98 -20.67
CA PRO A 216 -17.10 17.46 -21.97
C PRO A 216 -15.81 18.16 -22.45
N ASN A 217 -14.94 17.41 -23.10
CA ASN A 217 -13.66 17.90 -23.63
C ASN A 217 -12.67 18.46 -22.59
N THR A 218 -12.84 18.16 -21.30
CA THR A 218 -11.89 18.55 -20.25
C THR A 218 -10.71 17.60 -20.22
N ILE A 219 -10.95 16.28 -20.20
CA ILE A 219 -9.89 15.26 -20.26
C ILE A 219 -9.51 15.06 -21.73
N ILE A 220 -8.21 15.03 -21.99
CA ILE A 220 -7.60 14.76 -23.30
C ILE A 220 -6.60 13.62 -23.19
N ASP A 221 -6.32 12.95 -24.30
CA ASP A 221 -5.26 11.96 -24.39
C ASP A 221 -3.89 12.65 -24.33
N VAL A 222 -2.91 11.96 -23.77
CA VAL A 222 -1.52 12.44 -23.69
C VAL A 222 -0.92 12.69 -25.08
N ASP A 223 -1.33 11.91 -26.06
CA ASP A 223 -0.81 12.00 -27.43
C ASP A 223 -1.19 13.31 -28.13
N VAL A 224 -2.30 13.94 -27.73
CA VAL A 224 -2.74 15.23 -28.27
C VAL A 224 -2.36 16.44 -27.42
N MET A 225 -1.65 16.22 -26.31
CA MET A 225 -1.21 17.26 -25.39
C MET A 225 -0.37 18.35 -26.09
N HIS A 226 0.41 17.97 -27.08
CA HIS A 226 1.26 18.88 -27.87
C HIS A 226 0.50 19.92 -28.73
N ASN A 227 -0.84 19.75 -28.87
CA ASN A 227 -1.69 20.72 -29.58
C ASN A 227 -2.09 21.91 -28.69
N TYR A 228 -1.71 21.92 -27.44
CA TYR A 228 -2.04 22.95 -26.45
C TYR A 228 -0.77 23.61 -25.94
N THR A 229 -0.88 24.89 -25.53
CA THR A 229 0.22 25.60 -24.87
C THR A 229 0.39 25.11 -23.43
N ASP A 230 1.58 25.27 -22.86
CA ASP A 230 1.90 24.76 -21.50
C ASP A 230 0.96 25.29 -20.42
N ASP A 231 0.54 26.55 -20.51
CA ASP A 231 -0.42 27.18 -19.61
C ASP A 231 -1.85 26.63 -19.74
N GLN A 232 -2.12 25.86 -20.79
CA GLN A 232 -3.42 25.19 -21.01
C GLN A 232 -3.43 23.72 -20.56
N ILE A 233 -2.34 23.20 -19.98
CA ILE A 233 -2.24 21.79 -19.59
C ILE A 233 -2.18 21.63 -18.08
N MET A 234 -2.94 20.64 -17.58
CA MET A 234 -2.82 20.09 -16.25
C MET A 234 -2.71 18.57 -16.32
N ILE A 235 -1.70 18.00 -15.65
CA ILE A 235 -1.45 16.56 -15.60
C ILE A 235 -1.84 16.06 -14.21
N LEU A 236 -2.77 15.10 -14.12
CA LEU A 236 -3.07 14.37 -12.91
C LEU A 236 -2.30 13.05 -12.89
N THR A 237 -1.52 12.80 -11.85
CA THR A 237 -0.66 11.62 -11.79
C THR A 237 -0.57 11.04 -10.37
N THR A 238 -0.02 9.83 -10.28
CA THR A 238 0.38 9.18 -9.02
C THR A 238 1.85 9.45 -8.70
N GLY A 239 2.33 8.95 -7.56
CA GLY A 239 3.74 9.08 -7.15
C GLY A 239 3.96 10.15 -6.08
N SER A 240 2.90 10.57 -5.39
CA SER A 240 2.96 11.50 -4.27
C SER A 240 3.72 10.93 -3.05
N GLN A 241 4.03 9.64 -3.04
CA GLN A 241 4.79 8.95 -2.00
C GLN A 241 6.24 8.64 -2.42
N GLY A 242 6.68 9.11 -3.59
CA GLY A 242 8.04 8.92 -4.07
C GLY A 242 8.36 7.49 -4.52
N GLU A 243 7.35 6.69 -4.84
CA GLU A 243 7.52 5.34 -5.36
C GLU A 243 8.29 5.38 -6.70
N PRO A 244 9.38 4.61 -6.86
CA PRO A 244 10.28 4.75 -8.01
C PRO A 244 9.63 4.54 -9.37
N MET A 245 8.59 3.68 -9.42
CA MET A 245 7.89 3.33 -10.66
C MET A 245 6.66 4.21 -10.94
N ALA A 246 6.29 5.10 -10.02
CA ALA A 246 5.15 5.97 -10.17
C ALA A 246 5.42 7.16 -11.13
N GLY A 247 4.36 7.74 -11.66
CA GLY A 247 4.43 8.77 -12.70
C GLY A 247 5.32 9.96 -12.31
N LEU A 248 5.05 10.60 -11.16
CA LEU A 248 5.81 11.76 -10.71
C LEU A 248 7.29 11.45 -10.47
N SER A 249 7.64 10.33 -9.84
CA SER A 249 9.04 9.96 -9.59
C SER A 249 9.82 9.74 -10.87
N ARG A 250 9.17 9.16 -11.88
CA ARG A 250 9.78 8.99 -13.22
C ARG A 250 9.94 10.31 -13.96
N MET A 251 8.97 11.23 -13.84
CA MET A 251 9.10 12.59 -14.38
C MET A 251 10.25 13.35 -13.70
N ALA A 252 10.34 13.27 -12.35
CA ALA A 252 11.39 13.92 -11.57
C ALA A 252 12.82 13.41 -11.86
N THR A 253 12.95 12.21 -12.41
CA THR A 253 14.24 11.61 -12.82
C THR A 253 14.44 11.59 -14.32
N SER A 254 13.62 12.30 -15.10
CA SER A 254 13.63 12.32 -16.59
C SER A 254 13.55 10.93 -17.24
N ASN A 255 12.91 9.98 -16.55
CA ASN A 255 12.72 8.60 -17.03
C ASN A 255 11.27 8.32 -17.46
N HIS A 256 10.42 9.36 -17.54
CA HIS A 256 9.05 9.19 -18.01
C HIS A 256 9.02 9.17 -19.55
N ARG A 257 8.23 8.27 -20.15
CA ARG A 257 8.26 8.01 -21.60
C ARG A 257 7.70 9.14 -22.45
N THR A 258 6.73 9.88 -21.93
CA THR A 258 5.90 10.83 -22.70
C THR A 258 5.93 12.24 -22.15
N VAL A 259 6.33 12.44 -20.91
CA VAL A 259 6.37 13.76 -20.27
C VAL A 259 7.77 14.03 -19.75
N GLU A 260 8.37 15.10 -20.26
CA GLU A 260 9.58 15.71 -19.75
C GLU A 260 9.20 17.03 -19.08
N LEU A 261 9.62 17.21 -17.82
CA LEU A 261 9.34 18.43 -17.06
C LEU A 261 10.30 19.53 -17.49
N ALA A 262 9.78 20.74 -17.58
CA ALA A 262 10.51 21.94 -17.97
C ALA A 262 10.60 22.96 -16.83
N PRO A 263 11.59 23.87 -16.84
CA PRO A 263 11.59 25.04 -15.98
C PRO A 263 10.26 25.80 -16.11
N ASN A 264 9.71 26.26 -14.98
CA ASN A 264 8.39 26.91 -14.85
C ASN A 264 7.17 25.96 -14.82
N ASP A 265 7.32 24.66 -14.99
CA ASP A 265 6.24 23.74 -14.64
C ASP A 265 5.95 23.83 -13.13
N THR A 266 4.68 23.85 -12.75
CA THR A 266 4.27 23.86 -11.36
C THR A 266 3.86 22.45 -10.96
N VAL A 267 4.54 21.88 -9.96
CA VAL A 267 4.26 20.53 -9.44
C VAL A 267 3.63 20.64 -8.07
N ILE A 268 2.40 20.17 -7.93
CA ILE A 268 1.63 20.14 -6.68
C ILE A 268 1.67 18.72 -6.12
N ILE A 269 2.30 18.50 -4.96
CA ILE A 269 2.31 17.21 -4.26
C ILE A 269 1.22 17.23 -3.19
N SER A 270 0.03 16.79 -3.56
CA SER A 270 -1.17 16.85 -2.75
C SER A 270 -1.31 15.61 -1.85
N ALA A 271 -0.28 15.35 -1.06
CA ALA A 271 -0.20 14.23 -0.10
C ALA A 271 0.75 14.58 1.05
N THR A 272 0.60 13.87 2.17
CA THR A 272 1.61 13.82 3.24
C THR A 272 2.35 12.48 3.13
N PRO A 273 3.68 12.42 3.30
CA PRO A 273 4.41 11.17 3.30
C PRO A 273 3.84 10.18 4.34
N ILE A 274 3.63 8.95 3.91
CA ILE A 274 3.35 7.83 4.82
C ILE A 274 4.65 7.55 5.59
N PRO A 275 4.58 7.21 6.90
CA PRO A 275 5.77 6.86 7.68
C PRO A 275 6.68 5.86 6.95
N GLY A 276 7.96 6.23 6.79
CA GLY A 276 8.96 5.47 6.02
C GLY A 276 9.20 5.96 4.58
N ASN A 277 8.31 6.77 4.01
CA ASN A 277 8.45 7.32 2.64
C ASN A 277 9.06 8.73 2.60
N GLU A 278 9.35 9.36 3.75
CA GLU A 278 9.83 10.73 3.85
C GLU A 278 11.08 10.98 2.99
N GLY A 279 12.04 10.04 3.04
CA GLY A 279 13.26 10.12 2.25
C GLY A 279 13.03 10.00 0.74
N ALA A 280 12.08 9.19 0.31
CA ALA A 280 11.74 9.03 -1.10
C ALA A 280 11.01 10.27 -1.65
N VAL A 281 10.06 10.80 -0.88
CA VAL A 281 9.35 12.05 -1.22
C VAL A 281 10.32 13.22 -1.25
N GLY A 282 11.23 13.34 -0.27
CA GLY A 282 12.25 14.39 -0.23
C GLY A 282 13.14 14.35 -1.47
N ARG A 283 13.64 13.19 -1.87
CA ARG A 283 14.43 13.04 -3.09
C ARG A 283 13.66 13.43 -4.35
N THR A 284 12.38 13.10 -4.43
CA THR A 284 11.53 13.50 -5.55
C THR A 284 11.40 15.02 -5.63
N ILE A 285 11.15 15.69 -4.51
CA ILE A 285 11.08 17.15 -4.41
C ILE A 285 12.42 17.78 -4.85
N ASP A 286 13.55 17.29 -4.34
CA ASP A 286 14.88 17.80 -4.70
C ASP A 286 15.14 17.69 -6.21
N ASN A 287 14.76 16.56 -6.83
CA ASN A 287 14.93 16.35 -8.26
C ASN A 287 14.04 17.33 -9.06
N LEU A 288 12.79 17.54 -8.66
CA LEU A 288 11.90 18.51 -9.31
C LEU A 288 12.47 19.95 -9.24
N LEU A 289 12.98 20.34 -8.09
CA LEU A 289 13.62 21.66 -7.91
C LEU A 289 14.87 21.80 -8.78
N ARG A 290 15.69 20.72 -8.93
CA ARG A 290 16.85 20.72 -9.83
C ARG A 290 16.47 20.88 -11.31
N LEU A 291 15.30 20.39 -11.71
CA LEU A 291 14.74 20.59 -13.05
C LEU A 291 14.20 22.03 -13.26
N GLY A 292 14.19 22.87 -12.23
CA GLY A 292 13.69 24.24 -12.29
C GLY A 292 12.17 24.36 -12.12
N CYS A 293 11.50 23.29 -11.68
CA CYS A 293 10.07 23.32 -11.42
C CYS A 293 9.73 24.16 -10.18
N ASN A 294 8.55 24.79 -10.19
CA ASN A 294 7.93 25.36 -9.01
C ASN A 294 7.20 24.24 -8.24
N VAL A 295 7.69 23.89 -7.04
CA VAL A 295 7.13 22.76 -6.29
C VAL A 295 6.29 23.25 -5.09
N VAL A 296 5.00 22.93 -5.11
CA VAL A 296 4.04 23.22 -4.02
C VAL A 296 3.84 21.93 -3.21
N TYR A 297 4.31 21.93 -1.96
CA TYR A 297 4.26 20.78 -1.07
C TYR A 297 4.19 21.19 0.39
N GLY A 298 3.88 20.23 1.28
CA GLY A 298 3.86 20.45 2.74
C GLY A 298 2.49 20.84 3.29
N LYS A 299 2.34 20.60 4.60
CA LYS A 299 1.07 20.84 5.33
C LYS A 299 0.65 22.29 5.36
N ASP A 300 1.61 23.21 5.44
CA ASP A 300 1.38 24.64 5.59
C ASP A 300 0.75 25.28 4.34
N ARG A 301 0.80 24.59 3.21
CA ARG A 301 0.22 25.05 1.95
C ARG A 301 -1.26 24.74 1.80
N GLY A 302 -1.86 23.99 2.72
CA GLY A 302 -3.28 23.64 2.69
C GLY A 302 -3.69 22.72 1.53
N ILE A 303 -2.72 22.06 0.87
CA ILE A 303 -2.97 21.20 -0.29
C ILE A 303 -3.28 19.75 0.08
N HIS A 304 -3.35 19.41 1.34
CA HIS A 304 -3.66 18.06 1.82
C HIS A 304 -4.28 18.08 3.21
N VAL A 305 -5.29 17.24 3.40
CA VAL A 305 -5.86 16.87 4.70
C VAL A 305 -5.92 15.36 4.81
N SER A 306 -5.87 14.84 6.05
CA SER A 306 -5.99 13.39 6.32
C SER A 306 -7.41 12.90 6.11
N GLY A 307 -7.56 11.60 5.82
CA GLY A 307 -8.85 10.91 5.80
C GLY A 307 -9.28 10.35 7.16
N HIS A 308 -8.39 10.37 8.18
CA HIS A 308 -8.62 9.73 9.48
C HIS A 308 -8.89 10.74 10.57
N ALA A 309 -9.74 10.34 11.51
CA ALA A 309 -10.17 11.12 12.67
C ALA A 309 -9.01 11.43 13.63
N SER A 310 -8.89 12.67 14.05
CA SER A 310 -8.00 13.12 15.13
C SER A 310 -8.67 12.98 16.50
N GLN A 311 -7.99 13.33 17.59
CA GLN A 311 -8.43 13.02 18.96
C GLN A 311 -9.85 13.46 19.30
N GLU A 312 -10.26 14.68 18.92
CA GLU A 312 -11.60 15.19 19.27
C GLU A 312 -12.72 14.46 18.51
N GLU A 313 -12.44 14.02 17.30
CA GLU A 313 -13.38 13.23 16.50
C GLU A 313 -13.49 11.79 17.07
N LEU A 314 -12.37 11.20 17.51
CA LEU A 314 -12.36 9.90 18.18
C LEU A 314 -13.12 9.92 19.51
N LYS A 315 -12.96 11.00 20.30
CA LYS A 315 -13.75 11.24 21.50
C LYS A 315 -15.24 11.39 21.20
N THR A 316 -15.56 12.09 20.10
CA THR A 316 -16.94 12.25 19.64
C THR A 316 -17.57 10.90 19.32
N MET A 317 -16.84 10.03 18.59
CA MET A 317 -17.29 8.67 18.28
C MET A 317 -17.54 7.85 19.56
N LEU A 318 -16.59 7.85 20.48
CA LEU A 318 -16.73 7.14 21.76
C LEU A 318 -17.93 7.65 22.57
N ASN A 319 -18.19 8.97 22.56
CA ASN A 319 -19.33 9.55 23.27
C ASN A 319 -20.69 9.23 22.61
N LEU A 320 -20.75 9.19 21.28
CA LEU A 320 -21.97 8.82 20.55
C LEU A 320 -22.33 7.36 20.78
N VAL A 321 -21.33 6.46 20.74
CA VAL A 321 -21.55 5.01 20.78
C VAL A 321 -21.61 4.45 22.17
N ARG A 322 -20.82 4.96 23.13
CA ARG A 322 -20.73 4.50 24.53
C ARG A 322 -20.64 2.96 24.61
N PRO A 323 -19.64 2.34 23.97
CA PRO A 323 -19.59 0.89 23.87
C PRO A 323 -19.33 0.24 25.21
N GLU A 324 -19.82 -0.98 25.40
CA GLU A 324 -19.48 -1.79 26.56
C GLU A 324 -18.02 -2.25 26.51
N TYR A 325 -17.57 -2.74 25.33
CA TYR A 325 -16.18 -3.11 25.06
C TYR A 325 -15.61 -2.22 23.94
N PHE A 326 -14.36 -1.83 24.11
CA PHE A 326 -13.67 -1.01 23.11
C PHE A 326 -12.45 -1.74 22.55
N ILE A 327 -12.36 -1.82 21.21
CA ILE A 327 -11.29 -2.49 20.47
C ILE A 327 -10.69 -1.49 19.49
N PRO A 328 -9.59 -0.82 19.84
CA PRO A 328 -8.83 -0.02 18.87
C PRO A 328 -8.33 -0.88 17.73
N VAL A 329 -8.54 -0.44 16.48
CA VAL A 329 -8.11 -1.12 15.26
C VAL A 329 -7.43 -0.13 14.31
N HIS A 330 -6.86 -0.63 13.20
CA HIS A 330 -6.30 0.19 12.11
C HIS A 330 -5.25 1.20 12.57
N GLY A 331 -4.06 0.69 12.89
CA GLY A 331 -2.92 1.49 13.35
C GLY A 331 -1.79 0.62 13.87
N GLU A 332 -0.64 1.24 14.08
CA GLU A 332 0.47 0.58 14.77
C GLU A 332 0.14 0.36 16.25
N TYR A 333 0.77 -0.60 16.92
CA TYR A 333 0.49 -0.96 18.31
C TYR A 333 0.50 0.25 19.28
N ARG A 334 1.41 1.21 19.08
CA ARG A 334 1.43 2.46 19.88
C ARG A 334 0.15 3.29 19.72
N MET A 335 -0.40 3.33 18.50
CA MET A 335 -1.65 4.03 18.21
C MET A 335 -2.84 3.30 18.86
N LEU A 336 -2.90 1.98 18.75
CA LEU A 336 -3.94 1.18 19.39
C LEU A 336 -3.93 1.39 20.93
N ARG A 337 -2.74 1.42 21.52
CA ARG A 337 -2.59 1.66 22.96
C ARG A 337 -3.06 3.06 23.35
N ARG A 338 -2.63 4.08 22.62
CA ARG A 338 -3.06 5.48 22.85
C ARG A 338 -4.57 5.64 22.69
N HIS A 339 -5.18 4.95 21.72
CA HIS A 339 -6.63 4.98 21.55
C HIS A 339 -7.34 4.26 22.70
N GLY A 340 -6.80 3.17 23.21
CA GLY A 340 -7.29 2.51 24.41
C GLY A 340 -7.26 3.44 25.65
N GLU A 341 -6.15 4.17 25.85
CA GLU A 341 -6.01 5.16 26.92
C GLU A 341 -7.04 6.29 26.77
N LEU A 342 -7.29 6.74 25.53
CA LEU A 342 -8.33 7.73 25.22
C LEU A 342 -9.73 7.18 25.55
N GLY A 343 -10.00 5.90 25.22
CA GLY A 343 -11.25 5.23 25.56
C GLY A 343 -11.52 5.20 27.07
N VAL A 344 -10.48 4.89 27.86
CA VAL A 344 -10.56 4.94 29.34
C VAL A 344 -10.83 6.37 29.82
N ALA A 345 -10.16 7.36 29.25
CA ALA A 345 -10.42 8.78 29.58
C ALA A 345 -11.85 9.23 29.25
N MET A 346 -12.48 8.59 28.24
CA MET A 346 -13.87 8.80 27.84
C MET A 346 -14.89 7.97 28.64
N GLY A 347 -14.43 7.20 29.65
CA GLY A 347 -15.30 6.47 30.57
C GLY A 347 -15.47 4.98 30.28
N VAL A 348 -14.75 4.41 29.33
CA VAL A 348 -14.74 2.95 29.12
C VAL A 348 -13.95 2.28 30.26
N ASP A 349 -14.52 1.22 30.86
CA ASP A 349 -13.82 0.44 31.88
C ASP A 349 -12.46 -0.07 31.33
N PRO A 350 -11.33 0.18 32.02
CA PRO A 350 -10.02 -0.30 31.58
C PRO A 350 -9.97 -1.82 31.31
N LYS A 351 -10.78 -2.62 32.02
CA LYS A 351 -10.89 -4.06 31.82
C LYS A 351 -11.62 -4.44 30.53
N LYS A 352 -12.40 -3.52 29.97
CA LYS A 352 -13.19 -3.69 28.76
C LYS A 352 -12.53 -3.06 27.51
N VAL A 353 -11.32 -2.51 27.65
CA VAL A 353 -10.48 -2.10 26.52
C VAL A 353 -9.62 -3.28 26.08
N LEU A 354 -9.90 -3.80 24.88
CA LEU A 354 -9.26 -5.01 24.36
C LEU A 354 -8.31 -4.64 23.22
N ILE A 355 -7.01 -4.60 23.49
CA ILE A 355 -5.97 -4.32 22.49
C ILE A 355 -5.33 -5.66 22.08
N GLY A 356 -5.18 -5.91 20.79
CA GLY A 356 -4.58 -7.13 20.25
C GLY A 356 -3.74 -6.85 19.00
N ASP A 357 -2.78 -7.74 18.77
CA ASP A 357 -2.05 -7.83 17.51
C ASP A 357 -2.87 -8.56 16.44
N ASN A 358 -2.39 -8.54 15.19
CA ASN A 358 -2.95 -9.35 14.11
C ASN A 358 -3.00 -10.84 14.53
N GLY A 359 -4.14 -11.47 14.26
CA GLY A 359 -4.40 -12.86 14.64
C GLY A 359 -4.95 -13.05 16.05
N GLN A 360 -5.05 -12.02 16.89
CA GLN A 360 -5.70 -12.12 18.19
C GLN A 360 -7.20 -12.36 18.03
N ILE A 361 -7.75 -13.38 18.68
CA ILE A 361 -9.18 -13.65 18.76
C ILE A 361 -9.78 -12.88 19.93
N PHE A 362 -10.91 -12.20 19.71
CA PHE A 362 -11.76 -11.65 20.74
C PHE A 362 -13.06 -12.44 20.75
N GLU A 363 -13.43 -12.94 21.91
CA GLU A 363 -14.63 -13.77 22.11
C GLU A 363 -15.62 -13.01 22.96
N PHE A 364 -16.90 -13.05 22.55
CA PHE A 364 -18.01 -12.45 23.29
C PHE A 364 -19.11 -13.49 23.48
N ASP A 365 -19.59 -13.59 24.70
CA ASP A 365 -20.74 -14.42 25.07
C ASP A 365 -21.60 -13.70 26.12
N LYS A 366 -22.59 -14.38 26.68
CA LYS A 366 -23.48 -13.83 27.72
C LYS A 366 -22.75 -13.44 29.02
N ASP A 367 -21.55 -13.98 29.23
CA ASP A 367 -20.75 -13.73 30.45
C ASP A 367 -19.73 -12.60 30.23
N GLY A 368 -19.62 -12.06 28.99
CA GLY A 368 -18.79 -10.91 28.63
C GLY A 368 -17.81 -11.14 27.49
N GLY A 369 -16.91 -10.17 27.31
CA GLY A 369 -15.86 -10.19 26.28
C GLY A 369 -14.49 -10.52 26.86
N ARG A 370 -13.70 -11.31 26.13
CA ARG A 370 -12.34 -11.69 26.52
C ARG A 370 -11.42 -11.86 25.32
N LYS A 371 -10.11 -11.81 25.58
CA LYS A 371 -9.12 -12.27 24.61
C LYS A 371 -9.12 -13.80 24.59
N GLY A 372 -9.36 -14.38 23.42
CA GLY A 372 -9.27 -15.81 23.17
C GLY A 372 -7.87 -16.23 22.73
N GLY A 373 -7.79 -17.33 21.97
CA GLY A 373 -6.55 -17.80 21.38
C GLY A 373 -6.03 -16.89 20.26
N ARG A 374 -5.06 -17.40 19.47
CA ARG A 374 -4.53 -16.71 18.29
C ARG A 374 -4.65 -17.61 17.07
N VAL A 375 -4.91 -17.00 15.92
CA VAL A 375 -4.77 -17.63 14.62
C VAL A 375 -3.45 -17.20 13.98
N GLN A 376 -2.95 -18.00 13.05
CA GLN A 376 -1.79 -17.62 12.29
C GLN A 376 -2.08 -16.31 11.52
N ALA A 377 -1.24 -15.32 11.72
CA ALA A 377 -1.27 -14.05 11.02
C ALA A 377 0.14 -13.70 10.54
N GLY A 378 0.24 -13.05 9.40
CA GLY A 378 1.51 -12.65 8.81
C GLY A 378 1.33 -12.20 7.38
N ALA A 379 2.42 -11.77 6.74
CA ALA A 379 2.43 -11.38 5.34
C ALA A 379 2.42 -12.63 4.46
N ILE A 380 1.54 -12.65 3.48
CA ILE A 380 1.56 -13.59 2.35
C ILE A 380 2.07 -12.78 1.15
N PHE A 381 3.26 -13.14 0.67
CA PHE A 381 3.86 -12.43 -0.46
C PHE A 381 3.23 -12.89 -1.77
N VAL A 382 3.01 -11.93 -2.66
CA VAL A 382 2.54 -12.14 -4.03
C VAL A 382 3.65 -11.74 -4.98
N ASP A 383 4.04 -12.64 -5.88
CA ASP A 383 5.08 -12.42 -6.87
C ASP A 383 4.60 -12.92 -8.24
N GLY A 384 4.31 -11.98 -9.12
CA GLY A 384 3.68 -12.30 -10.41
C GLY A 384 2.34 -13.03 -10.22
N LEU A 385 2.25 -14.27 -10.68
CA LEU A 385 1.07 -15.12 -10.52
C LEU A 385 1.11 -16.00 -9.27
N GLY A 386 2.27 -16.08 -8.59
CA GLY A 386 2.46 -16.90 -7.40
C GLY A 386 1.95 -16.21 -6.14
N VAL A 387 1.28 -16.95 -5.28
CA VAL A 387 0.76 -16.47 -3.99
C VAL A 387 1.30 -17.38 -2.88
N GLY A 388 2.14 -16.82 -1.99
CA GLY A 388 2.70 -17.52 -0.85
C GLY A 388 3.86 -18.49 -1.18
N ASP A 389 4.31 -18.54 -2.44
CA ASP A 389 5.46 -19.33 -2.90
C ASP A 389 6.81 -18.63 -2.70
N VAL A 390 6.80 -17.32 -2.46
CA VAL A 390 7.98 -16.53 -2.14
C VAL A 390 8.14 -16.42 -0.63
N GLY A 391 8.98 -17.30 -0.07
CA GLY A 391 9.31 -17.29 1.37
C GLY A 391 10.44 -16.32 1.74
N ASN A 392 10.71 -16.19 3.04
CA ASN A 392 11.76 -15.33 3.58
C ASN A 392 13.16 -15.65 3.01
N ILE A 393 13.40 -16.90 2.61
CA ILE A 393 14.68 -17.33 1.98
C ILE A 393 14.84 -16.63 0.64
N VAL A 394 13.83 -16.71 -0.23
CA VAL A 394 13.87 -16.09 -1.57
C VAL A 394 14.02 -14.57 -1.48
N ILE A 395 13.33 -13.93 -0.52
CA ILE A 395 13.44 -12.48 -0.31
C ILE A 395 14.85 -12.10 0.14
N ARG A 396 15.42 -12.84 1.09
CA ARG A 396 16.80 -12.63 1.56
C ARG A 396 17.81 -12.80 0.42
N ASP A 397 17.63 -13.83 -0.40
CA ASP A 397 18.51 -14.09 -1.54
C ASP A 397 18.43 -12.97 -2.57
N ARG A 398 17.22 -12.47 -2.89
CA ARG A 398 17.04 -11.30 -3.76
C ARG A 398 17.67 -10.03 -3.20
N GLN A 399 17.57 -9.79 -1.89
CA GLN A 399 18.21 -8.66 -1.23
C GLN A 399 19.73 -8.77 -1.31
N GLN A 400 20.30 -9.94 -1.05
CA GLN A 400 21.74 -10.18 -1.15
C GLN A 400 22.22 -9.99 -2.60
N LEU A 401 21.51 -10.52 -3.59
CA LEU A 401 21.82 -10.33 -5.01
C LEU A 401 21.78 -8.84 -5.42
N ALA A 402 20.79 -8.10 -4.92
CA ALA A 402 20.64 -6.67 -5.25
C ALA A 402 21.73 -5.79 -4.61
N GLN A 403 22.19 -6.12 -3.39
CA GLN A 403 23.16 -5.32 -2.64
C GLN A 403 24.60 -5.70 -2.94
N GLU A 404 24.90 -6.99 -3.04
CA GLU A 404 26.26 -7.52 -3.06
C GLU A 404 26.64 -8.18 -4.40
N GLY A 405 25.65 -8.49 -5.24
CA GLY A 405 25.87 -9.20 -6.49
C GLY A 405 26.15 -10.69 -6.30
N MET A 406 26.65 -11.35 -7.36
CA MET A 406 26.92 -12.79 -7.34
C MET A 406 28.23 -13.14 -8.04
N VAL A 407 28.81 -14.26 -7.62
CA VAL A 407 29.95 -14.92 -8.27
C VAL A 407 29.59 -16.38 -8.50
N ILE A 408 29.64 -16.79 -9.76
CA ILE A 408 29.41 -18.18 -10.18
C ILE A 408 30.80 -18.81 -10.35
N VAL A 409 30.99 -20.02 -9.80
CA VAL A 409 32.20 -20.82 -9.97
C VAL A 409 31.83 -22.07 -10.73
N VAL A 410 32.32 -22.22 -11.96
CA VAL A 410 32.08 -23.42 -12.77
C VAL A 410 33.30 -24.34 -12.66
N MET A 411 33.09 -25.59 -12.31
CA MET A 411 34.12 -26.63 -12.14
C MET A 411 33.72 -27.87 -12.92
N ALA A 412 34.66 -28.46 -13.64
CA ALA A 412 34.45 -29.72 -14.35
C ALA A 412 35.12 -30.87 -13.60
N MET A 413 34.38 -31.94 -13.31
CA MET A 413 34.85 -33.11 -12.56
C MET A 413 34.47 -34.40 -13.26
N ASP A 414 35.39 -35.34 -13.32
CA ASP A 414 35.12 -36.74 -13.74
C ASP A 414 34.39 -37.48 -12.63
N LYS A 415 33.22 -37.99 -12.92
CA LYS A 415 32.37 -38.70 -11.96
C LYS A 415 32.98 -40.04 -11.49
N ALA A 416 33.74 -40.73 -12.34
CA ALA A 416 34.30 -42.04 -12.02
C ALA A 416 35.51 -41.92 -11.09
N SER A 417 36.42 -41.01 -11.37
CA SER A 417 37.62 -40.77 -10.55
C SER A 417 37.37 -39.79 -9.40
N GLY A 418 36.42 -38.86 -9.54
CA GLY A 418 36.21 -37.72 -8.62
C GLY A 418 37.29 -36.67 -8.72
N THR A 419 38.07 -36.67 -9.82
CA THR A 419 39.14 -35.69 -10.06
C THR A 419 38.66 -34.51 -10.89
N ILE A 420 39.27 -33.37 -10.71
CA ILE A 420 39.00 -32.14 -11.50
C ILE A 420 39.68 -32.32 -12.85
N VAL A 421 38.88 -32.20 -13.94
CA VAL A 421 39.34 -32.53 -15.32
C VAL A 421 39.70 -31.27 -16.09
N ALA A 422 39.11 -30.13 -15.78
CA ALA A 422 39.36 -28.89 -16.49
C ALA A 422 39.12 -27.67 -15.59
N GLY A 423 39.72 -26.56 -16.01
CA GLY A 423 39.82 -25.29 -15.27
C GLY A 423 38.50 -24.74 -14.71
N GLN A 424 38.65 -24.01 -13.67
CA GLN A 424 37.60 -23.24 -13.02
C GLN A 424 37.40 -21.94 -13.76
N ASP A 425 36.17 -21.60 -14.07
CA ASP A 425 35.78 -20.30 -14.61
C ASP A 425 34.95 -19.54 -13.57
N LEU A 426 35.36 -18.28 -13.30
CA LEU A 426 34.65 -17.42 -12.37
C LEU A 426 33.88 -16.32 -13.13
N VAL A 427 32.59 -16.30 -13.02
CA VAL A 427 31.72 -15.28 -13.60
C VAL A 427 31.13 -14.40 -12.52
N SER A 428 31.41 -13.09 -12.58
CA SER A 428 30.86 -12.10 -11.68
C SER A 428 29.72 -11.29 -12.31
N ARG A 429 28.64 -11.04 -11.55
CA ARG A 429 27.54 -10.17 -11.93
C ARG A 429 27.12 -9.31 -10.75
N GLY A 430 27.11 -7.98 -10.96
CA GLY A 430 26.68 -7.03 -9.92
C GLY A 430 27.57 -6.89 -8.70
N PHE A 431 28.68 -7.65 -8.62
CA PHE A 431 29.64 -7.59 -7.52
C PHE A 431 30.80 -6.63 -7.81
N VAL A 432 31.58 -6.90 -8.85
CA VAL A 432 32.70 -6.07 -9.29
C VAL A 432 32.65 -5.87 -10.81
N TYR A 433 33.19 -4.75 -11.28
CA TYR A 433 33.41 -4.55 -12.72
C TYR A 433 34.65 -5.35 -13.12
N VAL A 434 34.47 -6.40 -13.87
CA VAL A 434 35.51 -7.43 -14.12
C VAL A 434 36.76 -6.81 -14.74
N ARG A 435 36.64 -5.82 -15.63
CA ARG A 435 37.80 -5.16 -16.26
C ARG A 435 38.73 -4.43 -15.30
N ASP A 436 38.16 -3.91 -14.20
CA ASP A 436 38.91 -3.16 -13.16
C ASP A 436 39.30 -4.05 -11.97
N ALA A 437 38.87 -5.29 -11.95
CA ALA A 437 39.05 -6.23 -10.84
C ALA A 437 39.73 -7.55 -11.28
N GLU A 438 40.48 -7.53 -12.36
CA GLU A 438 41.14 -8.73 -12.94
C GLU A 438 42.05 -9.42 -11.92
N GLU A 439 42.87 -8.67 -11.19
CA GLU A 439 43.74 -9.20 -10.12
C GLU A 439 42.94 -9.89 -9.01
N LEU A 440 41.81 -9.33 -8.61
CA LEU A 440 40.95 -9.89 -7.58
C LEU A 440 40.33 -11.21 -8.08
N MET A 441 39.88 -11.27 -9.33
CA MET A 441 39.27 -12.49 -9.91
C MET A 441 40.31 -13.59 -10.07
N LEU A 442 41.51 -13.27 -10.59
CA LEU A 442 42.64 -14.23 -10.68
C LEU A 442 43.07 -14.75 -9.31
N ALA A 443 43.07 -13.90 -8.25
CA ALA A 443 43.36 -14.34 -6.93
C ALA A 443 42.24 -15.24 -6.33
N ALA A 444 41.00 -14.99 -6.71
CA ALA A 444 39.86 -15.84 -6.33
C ALA A 444 39.92 -17.21 -7.01
N GLU A 445 40.32 -17.28 -8.30
CA GLU A 445 40.54 -18.52 -9.01
C GLU A 445 41.62 -19.39 -8.33
N ARG A 446 42.77 -18.82 -8.02
CA ARG A 446 43.82 -19.52 -7.27
C ARG A 446 43.35 -20.03 -5.90
N ARG A 447 42.44 -19.28 -5.25
CA ARG A 447 41.85 -19.71 -3.99
C ARG A 447 40.96 -20.92 -4.17
N VAL A 448 40.20 -20.98 -5.26
CA VAL A 448 39.38 -22.17 -5.62
C VAL A 448 40.31 -23.36 -5.87
N GLU A 449 41.38 -23.19 -6.66
CA GLU A 449 42.36 -24.25 -6.93
C GLU A 449 42.89 -24.89 -5.64
N GLN A 450 43.34 -24.06 -4.69
CA GLN A 450 43.83 -24.54 -3.39
C GLN A 450 42.79 -25.35 -2.64
N VAL A 451 41.52 -24.90 -2.64
CA VAL A 451 40.45 -25.65 -1.95
C VAL A 451 40.18 -26.98 -2.62
N LEU A 452 40.25 -27.04 -3.94
CA LEU A 452 40.05 -28.26 -4.69
C LEU A 452 41.20 -29.26 -4.50
N GLU A 453 42.44 -28.80 -4.50
CA GLU A 453 43.63 -29.61 -4.12
C GLU A 453 43.51 -30.14 -2.69
N ASP A 454 43.09 -29.31 -1.73
CA ASP A 454 42.87 -29.74 -0.35
C ASP A 454 41.78 -30.83 -0.26
N CYS A 455 40.70 -30.70 -1.02
CA CYS A 455 39.63 -31.70 -1.09
C CYS A 455 40.16 -33.00 -1.66
N GLU A 456 40.99 -32.96 -2.70
CA GLU A 456 41.60 -34.15 -3.32
C GLU A 456 42.56 -34.85 -2.36
N MET A 457 43.45 -34.12 -1.68
CA MET A 457 44.35 -34.68 -0.66
C MET A 457 43.58 -35.36 0.47
N GLN A 458 42.44 -34.79 0.88
CA GLN A 458 41.57 -35.34 1.93
C GLN A 458 40.62 -36.44 1.38
N ARG A 459 40.68 -36.77 0.11
CA ARG A 459 39.80 -37.75 -0.59
C ARG A 459 38.31 -37.41 -0.44
N ILE A 460 37.94 -36.15 -0.40
CA ILE A 460 36.57 -35.71 -0.37
C ILE A 460 36.00 -35.81 -1.81
N LYS A 461 35.06 -36.71 -2.00
CA LYS A 461 34.40 -36.92 -3.30
C LYS A 461 32.94 -36.46 -3.33
N ASP A 462 32.41 -36.07 -2.19
CA ASP A 462 31.04 -35.58 -2.09
C ASP A 462 30.92 -34.15 -2.62
N TRP A 463 30.11 -33.98 -3.67
CA TRP A 463 29.92 -32.69 -4.36
C TRP A 463 29.33 -31.62 -3.46
N THR A 464 28.48 -31.99 -2.51
CA THR A 464 27.86 -31.04 -1.56
C THR A 464 28.93 -30.43 -0.69
N THR A 465 29.83 -31.25 -0.17
CA THR A 465 30.97 -30.83 0.67
C THR A 465 31.95 -29.96 -0.12
N ILE A 466 32.29 -30.37 -1.36
CA ILE A 466 33.18 -29.57 -2.23
C ILE A 466 32.58 -28.18 -2.50
N LYS A 467 31.31 -28.13 -2.91
CA LYS A 467 30.58 -26.87 -3.14
C LYS A 467 30.57 -25.99 -1.88
N GLN A 468 30.40 -26.60 -0.70
CA GLN A 468 30.39 -25.85 0.55
C GLN A 468 31.77 -25.28 0.88
N ASN A 469 32.84 -26.07 0.73
CA ASN A 469 34.20 -25.64 0.96
C ASN A 469 34.59 -24.47 0.03
N VAL A 470 34.28 -24.56 -1.24
CA VAL A 470 34.51 -23.48 -2.22
C VAL A 470 33.73 -22.21 -1.82
N ARG A 471 32.45 -22.36 -1.45
CA ARG A 471 31.62 -21.25 -1.00
C ARG A 471 32.20 -20.54 0.22
N ASP A 472 32.60 -21.29 1.23
CA ASP A 472 33.13 -20.74 2.48
C ASP A 472 34.48 -20.05 2.27
N ALA A 473 35.38 -20.68 1.49
CA ALA A 473 36.67 -20.12 1.18
C ALA A 473 36.60 -18.81 0.39
N LEU A 474 35.77 -18.77 -0.66
CA LEU A 474 35.53 -17.55 -1.44
C LEU A 474 34.77 -16.48 -0.65
N GLY A 475 33.79 -16.87 0.17
CA GLY A 475 33.07 -15.95 1.04
C GLY A 475 34.01 -15.21 1.98
N LYS A 476 34.94 -15.95 2.61
CA LYS A 476 36.00 -15.37 3.45
C LYS A 476 36.95 -14.49 2.62
N PHE A 477 37.45 -15.00 1.51
CA PHE A 477 38.36 -14.29 0.62
C PHE A 477 37.82 -12.95 0.16
N PHE A 478 36.59 -12.92 -0.40
CA PHE A 478 35.99 -11.68 -0.86
C PHE A 478 35.71 -10.71 0.29
N TYR A 479 35.25 -11.22 1.43
CA TYR A 479 35.04 -10.35 2.59
C TYR A 479 36.35 -9.72 3.08
N ASP A 480 37.42 -10.49 3.15
CA ASP A 480 38.73 -9.98 3.61
C ASP A 480 39.28 -8.91 2.65
N LYS A 481 39.10 -9.10 1.35
CA LYS A 481 39.59 -8.20 0.31
C LYS A 481 38.69 -6.98 0.05
N THR A 482 37.36 -7.13 0.16
CA THR A 482 36.43 -6.09 -0.29
C THR A 482 35.45 -5.63 0.77
N ARG A 483 35.37 -6.30 1.91
CA ARG A 483 34.34 -6.14 2.95
C ARG A 483 32.91 -6.39 2.44
N ARG A 484 32.75 -7.04 1.29
CA ARG A 484 31.48 -7.38 0.66
C ARG A 484 31.28 -8.89 0.66
N ARG A 485 30.03 -9.32 0.60
CA ARG A 485 29.63 -10.75 0.67
C ARG A 485 28.75 -11.13 -0.52
N PRO A 486 29.30 -11.23 -1.73
CA PRO A 486 28.51 -11.64 -2.89
C PRO A 486 27.91 -13.03 -2.68
N MET A 487 26.80 -13.31 -3.35
CA MET A 487 26.26 -14.66 -3.40
C MET A 487 27.20 -15.55 -4.22
N ILE A 488 27.71 -16.63 -3.64
CA ILE A 488 28.63 -17.56 -4.31
C ILE A 488 27.85 -18.80 -4.71
N LEU A 489 27.87 -19.12 -6.01
CA LEU A 489 27.16 -20.24 -6.60
C LEU A 489 28.16 -21.21 -7.27
N PRO A 490 28.65 -22.23 -6.54
CA PRO A 490 29.48 -23.28 -7.14
C PRO A 490 28.64 -24.25 -7.97
N ILE A 491 29.03 -24.43 -9.24
CA ILE A 491 28.45 -25.35 -10.20
C ILE A 491 29.49 -26.42 -10.53
N ILE A 492 29.14 -27.67 -10.37
CA ILE A 492 29.98 -28.79 -10.80
C ILE A 492 29.31 -29.45 -12.00
N GLN A 493 30.05 -29.56 -13.10
CA GLN A 493 29.64 -30.25 -14.29
C GLN A 493 30.33 -31.61 -14.36
N ASP A 494 29.61 -32.66 -14.75
CA ASP A 494 30.10 -34.01 -15.00
C ASP A 494 30.65 -34.09 -16.43
N VAL A 495 31.88 -34.52 -16.61
CA VAL A 495 32.56 -34.65 -17.91
C VAL A 495 33.22 -36.01 -18.02
#